data_91b11a988be8450e7a473b58d023fcbc
#
_entry.id   91b11a988be8450e7a473b58d023fcbc
#
_cell.length_a   1.000
_cell.length_b   1.000
_cell.length_c   1.000
_cell.angle_alpha   90.00
_cell.angle_beta   90.00
_cell.angle_gamma   90.00
#
_symmetry.space_group_name_H-M   'P 1'
#
loop_
_entity.id
_entity.type
_entity.pdbx_description
1 polymer ?
#
loop_
_entity_poly.entity_id
_entity_poly.type
_entity_poly.pdbx_seq_one_letter_code
_entity_poly.pdbx_strand_id
1 'polypeptide(L)'
;TGKTSIAKIFARAVNCEHPVDGSPCGECSMCRQIAEGASLNVVEIDAASNNGVENIRDIREQVQYPPTDGRYRVYIIDEVHMFSIGAFNALLKTLEEPPSYVIFILATTEAHKIPITILSRCQRYDFKRISIETIAARLRELIDKEGWDVEDKAVRYIAKMADGSMRDSLSLLDQCAAFYMNETLTYDHVLEVLGAVDTEVFSRLLRQLLAMDVHQVIETVDELVMQGRELSQLAADFTWYLRNLLLVKSSDDME
;
A
#
# COMPACT_ATOMS: atom_id res chain seq x y z
N THR A 1 -1.12 4.83 -2.27
CA THR A 1 -0.06 4.39 -1.35
C THR A 1 0.56 5.59 -0.63
N GLY A 2 1.22 5.40 0.53
CA GLY A 2 1.92 6.46 1.28
C GLY A 2 1.06 7.33 2.20
N LYS A 3 -0.26 7.06 2.38
CA LYS A 3 -1.17 7.84 3.23
C LYS A 3 -0.65 8.00 4.66
N THR A 4 -0.42 6.91 5.36
CA THR A 4 0.05 6.88 6.75
C THR A 4 1.46 7.48 6.88
N SER A 5 2.35 7.23 5.90
CA SER A 5 3.70 7.81 5.89
C SER A 5 3.67 9.34 5.80
N ILE A 6 2.85 9.90 4.91
CA ILE A 6 2.69 11.35 4.78
C ILE A 6 2.02 11.94 6.03
N ALA A 7 1.03 11.24 6.62
CA ALA A 7 0.42 11.65 7.87
C ALA A 7 1.46 11.80 9.00
N LYS A 8 2.38 10.84 9.12
CA LYS A 8 3.51 10.89 10.09
C LYS A 8 4.48 12.03 9.80
N ILE A 9 4.84 12.23 8.53
CA ILE A 9 5.72 13.35 8.12
C ILE A 9 5.04 14.69 8.44
N PHE A 10 3.74 14.82 8.15
CA PHE A 10 2.98 16.03 8.47
C PHE A 10 2.91 16.27 9.97
N ALA A 11 2.63 15.24 10.79
CA ALA A 11 2.62 15.34 12.24
C ALA A 11 3.97 15.83 12.82
N ARG A 12 5.09 15.37 12.22
CA ARG A 12 6.43 15.87 12.55
C ARG A 12 6.64 17.31 12.10
N ALA A 13 6.18 17.67 10.90
CA ALA A 13 6.37 19.01 10.35
C ALA A 13 5.67 20.08 11.17
N VAL A 14 4.42 19.85 11.60
CA VAL A 14 3.64 20.80 12.41
C VAL A 14 4.16 20.95 13.84
N ASN A 15 4.87 19.95 14.36
CA ASN A 15 5.47 19.97 15.70
C ASN A 15 6.98 20.22 15.68
N CYS A 16 7.59 20.40 14.50
CA CYS A 16 9.01 20.63 14.36
C CYS A 16 9.40 22.00 14.94
N GLU A 17 10.48 22.04 15.72
CA GLU A 17 11.02 23.26 16.28
C GLU A 17 11.66 24.16 15.20
N HIS A 18 12.24 23.55 14.16
CA HIS A 18 12.97 24.19 13.08
C HIS A 18 12.55 23.65 11.70
N PRO A 19 11.31 23.88 11.26
CA PRO A 19 10.87 23.39 9.95
C PRO A 19 11.60 24.16 8.82
N VAL A 20 11.99 23.44 7.76
CA VAL A 20 12.61 24.01 6.57
C VAL A 20 11.64 23.81 5.40
N ASP A 21 11.18 24.88 4.80
CA ASP A 21 10.23 24.89 3.68
C ASP A 21 9.00 23.97 3.91
N GLY A 22 8.49 23.97 5.14
CA GLY A 22 7.34 23.12 5.53
C GLY A 22 7.68 21.66 5.81
N SER A 23 8.96 21.27 5.67
CA SER A 23 9.45 19.92 5.98
C SER A 23 10.01 19.84 7.40
N PRO A 24 9.87 18.68 8.10
CA PRO A 24 10.47 18.52 9.41
C PRO A 24 11.99 18.44 9.30
N CYS A 25 12.74 19.05 10.23
CA CYS A 25 14.21 19.02 10.23
C CYS A 25 14.78 17.60 10.46
N GLY A 26 14.02 16.70 11.10
CA GLY A 26 14.46 15.34 11.40
C GLY A 26 15.35 15.20 12.64
N GLU A 27 15.94 16.28 13.15
CA GLU A 27 16.99 16.27 14.18
C GLU A 27 16.56 16.84 15.54
N CYS A 28 15.57 17.72 15.60
CA CYS A 28 15.10 18.29 16.86
C CYS A 28 14.44 17.21 17.77
N SER A 29 14.26 17.55 19.05
CA SER A 29 13.73 16.60 20.04
C SER A 29 12.37 16.06 19.62
N MET A 30 11.48 16.91 19.14
CA MET A 30 10.14 16.54 18.66
C MET A 30 10.19 15.61 17.43
N CYS A 31 11.06 15.91 16.46
CA CYS A 31 11.19 15.07 15.27
C CYS A 31 11.67 13.66 15.61
N ARG A 32 12.61 13.52 16.54
CA ARG A 32 13.11 12.22 16.98
C ARG A 32 12.06 11.43 17.76
N GLN A 33 11.43 12.05 18.76
CA GLN A 33 10.38 11.41 19.55
C GLN A 33 9.21 10.92 18.69
N ILE A 34 8.76 11.73 17.70
CA ILE A 34 7.68 11.32 16.80
C ILE A 34 8.15 10.20 15.85
N ALA A 35 9.39 10.23 15.37
CA ALA A 35 9.95 9.18 14.51
C ALA A 35 10.06 7.83 15.25
N GLU A 36 10.41 7.87 16.53
CA GLU A 36 10.55 6.69 17.41
C GLU A 36 9.19 6.20 17.95
N GLY A 37 8.09 6.92 17.69
CA GLY A 37 6.77 6.60 18.24
C GLY A 37 6.62 6.86 19.74
N ALA A 38 7.55 7.62 20.34
CA ALA A 38 7.58 7.92 21.77
C ALA A 38 6.77 9.19 22.13
N SER A 39 6.31 9.96 21.16
CA SER A 39 5.58 11.19 21.40
C SER A 39 4.13 10.93 21.80
N LEU A 40 3.74 11.45 22.96
CA LEU A 40 2.33 11.44 23.42
C LEU A 40 1.41 12.38 22.62
N ASN A 41 1.98 13.25 21.81
CA ASN A 41 1.23 14.20 21.01
C ASN A 41 0.83 13.69 19.64
N VAL A 42 1.36 12.54 19.19
CA VAL A 42 0.96 11.88 17.95
C VAL A 42 0.37 10.53 18.29
N VAL A 43 -0.93 10.41 18.13
CA VAL A 43 -1.69 9.21 18.47
C VAL A 43 -2.10 8.54 17.16
N GLU A 44 -1.61 7.32 16.94
CA GLU A 44 -1.99 6.49 15.80
C GLU A 44 -3.05 5.49 16.22
N ILE A 45 -4.12 5.42 15.46
CA ILE A 45 -5.27 4.56 15.71
C ILE A 45 -5.59 3.81 14.43
N ASP A 46 -5.55 2.50 14.50
CA ASP A 46 -6.08 1.65 13.45
C ASP A 46 -7.58 1.42 13.71
N ALA A 47 -8.42 1.94 12.82
CA ALA A 47 -9.86 1.81 12.93
C ALA A 47 -10.37 0.37 12.75
N ALA A 48 -9.58 -0.51 12.11
CA ALA A 48 -9.95 -1.92 11.99
C ALA A 48 -9.96 -2.61 13.37
N SER A 49 -9.00 -2.26 14.23
CA SER A 49 -8.87 -2.79 15.60
C SER A 49 -9.69 -1.98 16.62
N ASN A 50 -9.99 -0.71 16.35
CA ASN A 50 -10.58 0.25 17.28
C ASN A 50 -11.84 0.93 16.71
N ASN A 51 -12.81 0.14 16.22
CA ASN A 51 -13.99 0.62 15.51
C ASN A 51 -15.17 1.04 16.40
N GLY A 52 -15.07 0.86 17.70
CA GLY A 52 -16.13 1.07 18.68
C GLY A 52 -16.35 2.54 19.05
N VAL A 53 -17.55 2.85 19.56
CA VAL A 53 -17.91 4.19 20.06
C VAL A 53 -17.08 4.56 21.30
N GLU A 54 -16.73 3.59 22.14
CA GLU A 54 -15.95 3.82 23.37
C GLU A 54 -14.55 4.39 23.06
N ASN A 55 -13.86 3.82 22.06
CA ASN A 55 -12.54 4.32 21.64
C ASN A 55 -12.60 5.79 21.21
N ILE A 56 -13.70 6.21 20.58
CA ILE A 56 -13.88 7.60 20.17
C ILE A 56 -14.24 8.51 21.35
N ARG A 57 -14.92 7.98 22.36
CA ARG A 57 -15.17 8.74 23.62
C ARG A 57 -13.87 9.02 24.35
N ASP A 58 -12.96 8.05 24.43
CA ASP A 58 -11.63 8.21 25.02
C ASP A 58 -10.83 9.29 24.28
N ILE A 59 -10.88 9.28 22.94
CA ILE A 59 -10.26 10.33 22.12
C ILE A 59 -10.86 11.70 22.46
N ARG A 60 -12.19 11.81 22.57
CA ARG A 60 -12.88 13.07 22.90
C ARG A 60 -12.50 13.61 24.26
N GLU A 61 -12.28 12.76 25.25
CA GLU A 61 -11.78 13.17 26.56
C GLU A 61 -10.34 13.65 26.47
N GLN A 62 -9.48 12.91 25.75
CA GLN A 62 -8.07 13.27 25.56
C GLN A 62 -7.89 14.58 24.77
N VAL A 63 -8.76 14.87 23.81
CA VAL A 63 -8.72 16.08 22.98
C VAL A 63 -8.90 17.36 23.82
N GLN A 64 -9.52 17.28 25.00
CA GLN A 64 -9.72 18.42 25.88
C GLN A 64 -8.43 18.93 26.53
N TYR A 65 -7.40 18.09 26.57
CA TYR A 65 -6.11 18.43 27.16
C TYR A 65 -5.13 18.91 26.09
N PRO A 66 -4.49 20.09 26.29
CA PRO A 66 -3.48 20.58 25.36
C PRO A 66 -2.26 19.63 25.32
N PRO A 67 -1.45 19.71 24.26
CA PRO A 67 -0.22 18.93 24.17
C PRO A 67 0.75 19.31 25.29
N THR A 68 1.46 18.30 25.83
CA THR A 68 2.46 18.51 26.89
C THR A 68 3.72 19.15 26.32
N ASP A 69 4.10 18.71 25.12
CA ASP A 69 5.25 19.19 24.37
C ASP A 69 4.83 19.46 22.91
N GLY A 70 5.50 20.35 22.20
CA GLY A 70 5.16 20.70 20.82
C GLY A 70 3.97 21.65 20.71
N ARG A 71 3.47 21.82 19.49
CA ARG A 71 2.41 22.80 19.16
C ARG A 71 1.05 22.15 18.99
N TYR A 72 1.02 20.96 18.44
CA TYR A 72 -0.22 20.27 18.04
C TYR A 72 -0.28 18.86 18.57
N ARG A 73 -1.48 18.45 18.96
CA ARG A 73 -1.84 17.06 19.20
C ARG A 73 -2.45 16.51 17.93
N VAL A 74 -1.82 15.48 17.34
CA VAL A 74 -2.20 14.93 16.04
C VAL A 74 -2.76 13.54 16.21
N TYR A 75 -3.98 13.32 15.77
CA TYR A 75 -4.61 11.99 15.72
C TYR A 75 -4.59 11.50 14.28
N ILE A 76 -3.86 10.40 14.03
CA ILE A 76 -3.81 9.72 12.75
C ILE A 76 -4.70 8.49 12.86
N ILE A 77 -5.82 8.51 12.15
CA ILE A 77 -6.78 7.39 12.14
C ILE A 77 -6.67 6.70 10.79
N ASP A 78 -6.08 5.50 10.81
CA ASP A 78 -5.94 4.70 9.60
C ASP A 78 -7.16 3.80 9.38
N GLU A 79 -7.45 3.51 8.12
CA GLU A 79 -8.61 2.78 7.63
C GLU A 79 -9.94 3.22 8.27
N VAL A 80 -10.11 4.55 8.39
CA VAL A 80 -11.25 5.17 9.10
C VAL A 80 -12.62 4.69 8.60
N HIS A 81 -12.73 4.16 7.38
CA HIS A 81 -13.96 3.58 6.84
C HIS A 81 -14.45 2.35 7.64
N MET A 82 -13.61 1.76 8.49
CA MET A 82 -13.96 0.65 9.37
C MET A 82 -14.72 1.08 10.63
N PHE A 83 -14.81 2.39 10.91
CA PHE A 83 -15.58 2.88 12.04
C PHE A 83 -17.06 2.54 11.92
N SER A 84 -17.66 2.19 13.03
CA SER A 84 -19.12 2.08 13.13
C SER A 84 -19.81 3.44 12.92
N ILE A 85 -21.08 3.44 12.52
CA ILE A 85 -21.88 4.66 12.39
C ILE A 85 -21.90 5.45 13.70
N GLY A 86 -21.98 4.74 14.83
CA GLY A 86 -21.92 5.36 16.16
C GLY A 86 -20.59 6.06 16.44
N ALA A 87 -19.46 5.46 16.01
CA ALA A 87 -18.14 6.06 16.15
C ALA A 87 -18.01 7.33 15.31
N PHE A 88 -18.46 7.32 14.05
CA PHE A 88 -18.51 8.53 13.23
C PHE A 88 -19.34 9.64 13.87
N ASN A 89 -20.53 9.32 14.38
CA ASN A 89 -21.40 10.29 15.04
C ASN A 89 -20.76 10.87 16.32
N ALA A 90 -20.02 10.06 17.06
CA ALA A 90 -19.28 10.53 18.23
C ALA A 90 -18.14 11.49 17.87
N LEU A 91 -17.47 11.24 16.73
CA LEU A 91 -16.38 12.08 16.25
C LEU A 91 -16.85 13.41 15.65
N LEU A 92 -18.08 13.47 15.10
CA LEU A 92 -18.62 14.65 14.41
C LEU A 92 -18.52 15.92 15.27
N LYS A 93 -18.91 15.87 16.54
CA LYS A 93 -18.87 17.03 17.44
C LYS A 93 -17.47 17.62 17.58
N THR A 94 -16.47 16.78 17.62
CA THR A 94 -15.06 17.21 17.74
C THR A 94 -14.52 17.74 16.42
N LEU A 95 -15.00 17.21 15.28
CA LEU A 95 -14.63 17.71 13.95
C LEU A 95 -15.34 19.03 13.58
N GLU A 96 -16.49 19.34 14.20
CA GLU A 96 -17.19 20.60 14.00
C GLU A 96 -16.47 21.78 14.67
N GLU A 97 -15.99 21.57 15.88
CA GLU A 97 -15.32 22.59 16.70
C GLU A 97 -14.06 22.00 17.36
N PRO A 98 -13.03 21.67 16.56
CA PRO A 98 -11.80 21.11 17.11
C PRO A 98 -11.04 22.20 17.90
N PRO A 99 -10.43 21.86 19.05
CA PRO A 99 -9.50 22.77 19.71
C PRO A 99 -8.38 23.20 18.77
N SER A 100 -7.92 24.44 18.86
CA SER A 100 -6.94 25.03 17.94
C SER A 100 -5.59 24.29 17.90
N TYR A 101 -5.31 23.48 18.91
CA TYR A 101 -4.10 22.66 19.03
C TYR A 101 -4.29 21.20 18.58
N VAL A 102 -5.45 20.84 18.00
CA VAL A 102 -5.75 19.46 17.59
C VAL A 102 -5.84 19.36 16.08
N ILE A 103 -5.21 18.33 15.52
CA ILE A 103 -5.28 17.99 14.11
C ILE A 103 -5.73 16.54 13.97
N PHE A 104 -6.77 16.30 13.18
CA PHE A 104 -7.19 14.96 12.77
C PHE A 104 -6.74 14.67 11.35
N ILE A 105 -6.11 13.51 11.15
CA ILE A 105 -5.72 12.98 9.84
C ILE A 105 -6.44 11.66 9.65
N LEU A 106 -7.41 11.63 8.75
CA LEU A 106 -8.23 10.47 8.45
C LEU A 106 -7.70 9.80 7.18
N ALA A 107 -7.13 8.61 7.29
CA ALA A 107 -6.66 7.85 6.14
C ALA A 107 -7.65 6.71 5.80
N THR A 108 -7.86 6.47 4.51
CA THR A 108 -8.75 5.40 4.04
C THR A 108 -8.37 4.93 2.65
N THR A 109 -8.66 3.68 2.37
CA THR A 109 -8.66 3.10 1.02
C THR A 109 -10.02 3.26 0.32
N GLU A 110 -11.11 3.48 1.08
CA GLU A 110 -12.49 3.49 0.60
C GLU A 110 -13.23 4.77 1.00
N ALA A 111 -12.85 5.90 0.39
CA ALA A 111 -13.44 7.20 0.69
C ALA A 111 -14.97 7.25 0.50
N HIS A 112 -15.53 6.41 -0.37
CA HIS A 112 -16.97 6.34 -0.64
C HIS A 112 -17.78 5.77 0.53
N LYS A 113 -17.16 5.05 1.47
CA LYS A 113 -17.80 4.53 2.69
C LYS A 113 -17.87 5.55 3.83
N ILE A 114 -17.16 6.67 3.71
CA ILE A 114 -17.17 7.71 4.75
C ILE A 114 -18.41 8.58 4.60
N PRO A 115 -19.15 8.83 5.70
CA PRO A 115 -20.33 9.70 5.69
C PRO A 115 -19.99 11.10 5.14
N ILE A 116 -20.89 11.64 4.30
CA ILE A 116 -20.71 12.98 3.70
C ILE A 116 -20.57 14.07 4.76
N THR A 117 -21.18 13.88 5.94
CA THR A 117 -21.10 14.78 7.09
C THR A 117 -19.68 14.91 7.64
N ILE A 118 -18.87 13.85 7.54
CA ILE A 118 -17.44 13.88 7.88
C ILE A 118 -16.65 14.52 6.75
N LEU A 119 -16.86 14.05 5.50
CA LEU A 119 -16.13 14.54 4.33
C LEU A 119 -16.26 16.06 4.14
N SER A 120 -17.44 16.64 4.43
CA SER A 120 -17.69 18.08 4.31
C SER A 120 -16.89 18.95 5.30
N ARG A 121 -16.29 18.34 6.33
CA ARG A 121 -15.48 19.00 7.35
C ARG A 121 -13.99 18.74 7.23
N CYS A 122 -13.59 17.97 6.22
CA CYS A 122 -12.21 17.58 5.98
C CYS A 122 -11.69 18.14 4.66
N GLN A 123 -10.42 18.50 4.63
CA GLN A 123 -9.71 18.67 3.36
C GLN A 123 -9.35 17.30 2.81
N ARG A 124 -9.64 17.06 1.53
CA ARG A 124 -9.38 15.80 0.87
C ARG A 124 -8.11 15.86 0.04
N TYR A 125 -7.27 14.82 0.19
CA TYR A 125 -6.06 14.61 -0.57
C TYR A 125 -6.08 13.21 -1.18
N ASP A 126 -6.05 13.12 -2.49
CA ASP A 126 -6.09 11.84 -3.21
C ASP A 126 -4.69 11.34 -3.52
N PHE A 127 -4.36 10.16 -3.01
CA PHE A 127 -3.09 9.47 -3.25
C PHE A 127 -3.24 8.49 -4.41
N LYS A 128 -2.44 8.67 -5.44
CA LYS A 128 -2.43 7.80 -6.61
C LYS A 128 -1.56 6.57 -6.41
N ARG A 129 -1.74 5.58 -7.27
CA ARG A 129 -0.81 4.46 -7.42
C ARG A 129 0.50 4.97 -7.99
N ILE A 130 1.61 4.36 -7.60
CA ILE A 130 2.94 4.68 -8.14
C ILE A 130 3.11 3.92 -9.45
N SER A 131 3.77 4.53 -10.44
CA SER A 131 4.07 3.85 -11.70
C SER A 131 5.08 2.72 -11.50
N ILE A 132 5.03 1.72 -12.38
CA ILE A 132 5.95 0.58 -12.36
C ILE A 132 7.39 1.06 -12.47
N GLU A 133 7.67 2.05 -13.33
CA GLU A 133 8.99 2.61 -13.56
C GLU A 133 9.55 3.25 -12.27
N THR A 134 8.71 4.03 -11.56
CA THR A 134 9.09 4.68 -10.31
C THR A 134 9.38 3.66 -9.20
N ILE A 135 8.55 2.61 -9.10
CA ILE A 135 8.79 1.51 -8.14
C ILE A 135 10.07 0.78 -8.51
N ALA A 136 10.24 0.39 -9.77
CA ALA A 136 11.44 -0.34 -10.23
C ALA A 136 12.72 0.46 -9.98
N ALA A 137 12.73 1.77 -10.27
CA ALA A 137 13.87 2.63 -9.98
C ALA A 137 14.21 2.66 -8.49
N ARG A 138 13.18 2.75 -7.62
CA ARG A 138 13.42 2.73 -6.16
C ARG A 138 13.91 1.39 -5.65
N LEU A 139 13.38 0.28 -6.18
CA LEU A 139 13.87 -1.06 -5.85
C LEU A 139 15.34 -1.21 -6.28
N ARG A 140 15.72 -0.73 -7.47
CA ARG A 140 17.10 -0.76 -7.95
C ARG A 140 18.05 0.00 -7.02
N GLU A 141 17.71 1.21 -6.58
CA GLU A 141 18.50 1.97 -5.62
C GLU A 141 18.76 1.20 -4.31
N LEU A 142 17.75 0.44 -3.84
CA LEU A 142 17.88 -0.35 -2.61
C LEU A 142 18.72 -1.61 -2.84
N ILE A 143 18.49 -2.32 -3.93
CA ILE A 143 19.26 -3.49 -4.36
C ILE A 143 20.76 -3.14 -4.45
N ASP A 144 21.09 -2.00 -5.07
CA ASP A 144 22.46 -1.51 -5.21
C ASP A 144 23.09 -1.19 -3.84
N LYS A 145 22.31 -0.64 -2.90
CA LYS A 145 22.78 -0.33 -1.54
C LYS A 145 23.02 -1.57 -0.69
N GLU A 146 22.18 -2.59 -0.83
CA GLU A 146 22.32 -3.87 -0.14
C GLU A 146 23.36 -4.78 -0.82
N GLY A 147 23.82 -4.43 -2.02
CA GLY A 147 24.78 -5.22 -2.78
C GLY A 147 24.23 -6.53 -3.33
N TRP A 148 22.91 -6.57 -3.56
CA TRP A 148 22.27 -7.77 -4.13
C TRP A 148 22.42 -7.80 -5.65
N ASP A 149 22.53 -9.01 -6.20
CA ASP A 149 22.54 -9.23 -7.64
C ASP A 149 21.14 -9.66 -8.10
N VAL A 150 20.45 -8.78 -8.84
CA VAL A 150 19.05 -8.98 -9.26
C VAL A 150 18.88 -8.55 -10.71
N GLU A 151 18.31 -9.41 -11.54
CA GLU A 151 17.99 -9.11 -12.93
C GLU A 151 16.98 -7.96 -13.06
N ASP A 152 17.16 -7.11 -14.08
CA ASP A 152 16.21 -6.01 -14.37
C ASP A 152 14.80 -6.50 -14.66
N LYS A 153 14.67 -7.64 -15.33
CA LYS A 153 13.38 -8.27 -15.62
C LYS A 153 12.66 -8.68 -14.33
N ALA A 154 13.40 -9.19 -13.35
CA ALA A 154 12.90 -9.55 -12.02
C ALA A 154 12.40 -8.32 -11.26
N VAL A 155 13.19 -7.25 -11.22
CA VAL A 155 12.81 -5.99 -10.56
C VAL A 155 11.54 -5.39 -11.15
N ARG A 156 11.43 -5.35 -12.49
CA ARG A 156 10.23 -4.84 -13.18
C ARG A 156 9.01 -5.71 -12.90
N TYR A 157 9.20 -7.02 -12.80
CA TYR A 157 8.10 -7.93 -12.50
C TYR A 157 7.59 -7.76 -11.07
N ILE A 158 8.48 -7.65 -10.08
CA ILE A 158 8.12 -7.33 -8.69
C ILE A 158 7.37 -5.99 -8.62
N ALA A 159 7.86 -4.95 -9.32
CA ALA A 159 7.20 -3.66 -9.38
C ALA A 159 5.80 -3.73 -10.00
N LYS A 160 5.60 -4.59 -11.00
CA LYS A 160 4.28 -4.85 -11.63
C LYS A 160 3.33 -5.55 -10.66
N MET A 161 3.80 -6.59 -9.97
CA MET A 161 3.00 -7.37 -9.02
C MET A 161 2.55 -6.55 -7.80
N ALA A 162 3.33 -5.53 -7.43
CA ALA A 162 3.01 -4.61 -6.33
C ALA A 162 1.83 -3.66 -6.61
N ASP A 163 1.30 -3.63 -7.82
CA ASP A 163 0.10 -2.89 -8.23
C ASP A 163 0.09 -1.42 -7.74
N GLY A 164 1.24 -0.75 -7.86
CA GLY A 164 1.41 0.65 -7.47
C GLY A 164 1.64 0.89 -5.97
N SER A 165 1.87 -0.16 -5.18
CA SER A 165 2.19 -0.09 -3.76
C SER A 165 3.70 -0.26 -3.51
N MET A 166 4.37 0.77 -2.99
CA MET A 166 5.79 0.67 -2.62
C MET A 166 6.00 -0.31 -1.46
N ARG A 167 5.07 -0.37 -0.49
CA ARG A 167 5.18 -1.29 0.65
C ARG A 167 5.17 -2.73 0.18
N ASP A 168 4.22 -3.09 -0.70
CA ASP A 168 4.08 -4.44 -1.20
C ASP A 168 5.27 -4.81 -2.09
N SER A 169 5.80 -3.86 -2.90
CA SER A 169 6.99 -4.11 -3.72
C SER A 169 8.23 -4.43 -2.88
N LEU A 170 8.40 -3.74 -1.75
CA LEU A 170 9.50 -4.03 -0.82
C LEU A 170 9.32 -5.39 -0.15
N SER A 171 8.10 -5.70 0.31
CA SER A 171 7.81 -7.01 0.92
C SER A 171 8.01 -8.16 -0.05
N LEU A 172 7.62 -7.99 -1.33
CA LEU A 172 7.85 -8.99 -2.38
C LEU A 172 9.34 -9.16 -2.68
N LEU A 173 10.09 -8.05 -2.74
CA LEU A 173 11.55 -8.11 -2.94
C LEU A 173 12.24 -8.83 -1.79
N ASP A 174 11.92 -8.48 -0.54
CA ASP A 174 12.48 -9.13 0.65
C ASP A 174 12.15 -10.63 0.67
N GLN A 175 10.92 -10.99 0.32
CA GLN A 175 10.50 -12.39 0.21
C GLN A 175 11.35 -13.14 -0.81
N CYS A 176 11.52 -12.61 -2.01
CA CYS A 176 12.32 -13.24 -3.06
C CYS A 176 13.81 -13.34 -2.64
N ALA A 177 14.36 -12.27 -2.06
CA ALA A 177 15.75 -12.25 -1.62
C ALA A 177 16.03 -13.26 -0.48
N ALA A 178 15.05 -13.47 0.41
CA ALA A 178 15.19 -14.44 1.50
C ALA A 178 15.30 -15.90 1.00
N PHE A 179 14.64 -16.24 -0.12
CA PHE A 179 14.72 -17.58 -0.71
C PHE A 179 16.05 -17.85 -1.43
N TYR A 180 16.63 -16.82 -2.07
CA TYR A 180 17.82 -16.92 -2.91
C TYR A 180 19.00 -16.10 -2.37
N MET A 181 19.23 -16.19 -1.04
CA MET A 181 20.37 -15.52 -0.39
C MET A 181 21.69 -16.00 -1.01
N ASN A 182 22.50 -15.06 -1.47
CA ASN A 182 23.81 -15.25 -2.12
C ASN A 182 23.78 -15.80 -3.55
N GLU A 183 22.65 -15.84 -4.20
CA GLU A 183 22.51 -16.16 -5.62
C GLU A 183 21.97 -14.95 -6.39
N THR A 184 22.20 -14.90 -7.70
CA THR A 184 21.56 -13.91 -8.57
C THR A 184 20.04 -14.16 -8.57
N LEU A 185 19.26 -13.18 -8.17
CA LEU A 185 17.79 -13.26 -8.23
C LEU A 185 17.33 -13.07 -9.67
N THR A 186 17.07 -14.19 -10.35
CA THR A 186 16.60 -14.20 -11.73
C THR A 186 15.09 -13.98 -11.82
N TYR A 187 14.59 -13.68 -13.02
CA TYR A 187 13.15 -13.60 -13.29
C TYR A 187 12.42 -14.91 -12.95
N ASP A 188 13.02 -16.06 -13.27
CA ASP A 188 12.43 -17.38 -13.02
C ASP A 188 12.32 -17.67 -11.51
N HIS A 189 13.33 -17.28 -10.72
CA HIS A 189 13.29 -17.36 -9.26
C HIS A 189 12.12 -16.54 -8.69
N VAL A 190 11.89 -15.33 -9.22
CA VAL A 190 10.76 -14.50 -8.77
C VAL A 190 9.41 -15.13 -9.12
N LEU A 191 9.27 -15.70 -10.31
CA LEU A 191 8.06 -16.44 -10.70
C LEU A 191 7.78 -17.61 -9.76
N GLU A 192 8.83 -18.37 -9.39
CA GLU A 192 8.73 -19.51 -8.49
C GLU A 192 8.25 -19.07 -7.09
N VAL A 193 8.92 -18.09 -6.49
CA VAL A 193 8.58 -17.60 -5.13
C VAL A 193 7.19 -16.98 -5.06
N LEU A 194 6.82 -16.17 -6.06
CA LEU A 194 5.53 -15.49 -6.08
C LEU A 194 4.38 -16.37 -6.57
N GLY A 195 4.69 -17.61 -6.93
CA GLY A 195 3.67 -18.53 -7.41
C GLY A 195 3.04 -18.09 -8.75
N ALA A 196 3.71 -17.24 -9.51
CA ALA A 196 3.18 -16.71 -10.75
C ALA A 196 3.42 -17.67 -11.93
N VAL A 197 2.54 -17.60 -12.90
CA VAL A 197 2.67 -18.39 -14.15
C VAL A 197 3.29 -17.50 -15.22
N ASP A 198 4.30 -18.00 -15.91
CA ASP A 198 4.90 -17.27 -17.04
C ASP A 198 3.85 -16.99 -18.11
N THR A 199 3.93 -15.80 -18.70
CA THR A 199 3.10 -15.38 -19.82
C THR A 199 3.20 -16.36 -21.01
N GLU A 200 4.34 -17.03 -21.17
CA GLU A 200 4.54 -18.05 -22.21
C GLU A 200 3.62 -19.27 -22.02
N VAL A 201 3.39 -19.69 -20.77
CA VAL A 201 2.46 -20.78 -20.45
C VAL A 201 1.03 -20.41 -20.84
N PHE A 202 0.62 -19.17 -20.54
CA PHE A 202 -0.70 -18.68 -20.97
C PHE A 202 -0.81 -18.58 -22.49
N SER A 203 0.26 -18.17 -23.18
CA SER A 203 0.31 -18.17 -24.65
C SER A 203 0.19 -19.57 -25.22
N ARG A 204 0.87 -20.55 -24.62
CA ARG A 204 0.77 -21.98 -24.99
C ARG A 204 -0.65 -22.50 -24.78
N LEU A 205 -1.22 -22.25 -23.58
CA LEU A 205 -2.58 -22.67 -23.24
C LEU A 205 -3.62 -22.08 -24.19
N LEU A 206 -3.49 -20.80 -24.54
CA LEU A 206 -4.39 -20.17 -25.50
C LEU A 206 -4.30 -20.79 -26.90
N ARG A 207 -3.08 -21.10 -27.38
CA ARG A 207 -2.89 -21.77 -28.69
C ARG A 207 -3.51 -23.16 -28.70
N GLN A 208 -3.35 -23.93 -27.62
CA GLN A 208 -3.95 -25.25 -27.45
C GLN A 208 -5.50 -25.18 -27.45
N LEU A 209 -6.07 -24.19 -26.74
CA LEU A 209 -7.51 -23.95 -26.75
C LEU A 209 -8.04 -23.58 -28.13
N LEU A 210 -7.33 -22.69 -28.87
CA LEU A 210 -7.70 -22.31 -30.24
C LEU A 210 -7.57 -23.47 -31.24
N ALA A 211 -6.62 -24.38 -31.00
CA ALA A 211 -6.44 -25.60 -31.79
C ALA A 211 -7.47 -26.70 -31.43
N MET A 212 -8.31 -26.49 -30.40
CA MET A 212 -9.27 -27.47 -29.87
C MET A 212 -8.58 -28.77 -29.38
N ASP A 213 -7.32 -28.68 -28.97
CA ASP A 213 -6.56 -29.81 -28.43
C ASP A 213 -6.82 -29.97 -26.92
N VAL A 214 -7.94 -30.62 -26.61
CA VAL A 214 -8.38 -30.80 -25.22
C VAL A 214 -7.37 -31.58 -24.39
N HIS A 215 -6.65 -32.55 -25.00
CA HIS A 215 -5.68 -33.38 -24.28
C HIS A 215 -4.52 -32.51 -23.78
N GLN A 216 -3.90 -31.72 -24.64
CA GLN A 216 -2.79 -30.83 -24.27
C GLN A 216 -3.20 -29.73 -23.30
N VAL A 217 -4.45 -29.23 -23.39
CA VAL A 217 -4.98 -28.25 -22.41
C VAL A 217 -5.02 -28.88 -21.02
N ILE A 218 -5.57 -30.10 -20.90
CA ILE A 218 -5.65 -30.78 -19.61
C ILE A 218 -4.25 -31.07 -19.05
N GLU A 219 -3.33 -31.59 -19.88
CA GLU A 219 -1.95 -31.82 -19.44
C GLU A 219 -1.26 -30.55 -18.94
N THR A 220 -1.39 -29.43 -19.65
CA THR A 220 -0.80 -28.15 -19.23
C THR A 220 -1.40 -27.66 -17.92
N VAL A 221 -2.71 -27.81 -17.70
CA VAL A 221 -3.36 -27.43 -16.46
C VAL A 221 -2.91 -28.36 -15.31
N ASP A 222 -2.85 -29.67 -15.54
CA ASP A 222 -2.40 -30.65 -14.55
C ASP A 222 -0.94 -30.41 -14.14
N GLU A 223 -0.05 -30.07 -15.09
CA GLU A 223 1.34 -29.68 -14.79
C GLU A 223 1.38 -28.51 -13.80
N LEU A 224 0.56 -27.48 -14.02
CA LEU A 224 0.51 -26.29 -13.15
C LEU A 224 -0.07 -26.62 -11.75
N VAL A 225 -1.07 -27.47 -11.69
CA VAL A 225 -1.65 -27.94 -10.41
C VAL A 225 -0.64 -28.78 -9.63
N MET A 226 0.11 -29.65 -10.31
CA MET A 226 1.17 -30.46 -9.68
C MET A 226 2.34 -29.62 -9.17
N GLN A 227 2.58 -28.43 -9.77
CA GLN A 227 3.51 -27.41 -9.28
C GLN A 227 2.96 -26.60 -8.09
N GLY A 228 1.77 -26.95 -7.57
CA GLY A 228 1.14 -26.29 -6.42
C GLY A 228 0.35 -25.02 -6.75
N ARG A 229 -0.01 -24.80 -8.03
CA ARG A 229 -0.81 -23.64 -8.43
C ARG A 229 -2.30 -23.84 -8.08
N GLU A 230 -2.90 -22.81 -7.51
CA GLU A 230 -4.34 -22.83 -7.24
C GLU A 230 -5.15 -22.55 -8.52
N LEU A 231 -6.12 -23.40 -8.83
CA LEU A 231 -6.92 -23.29 -10.06
C LEU A 231 -7.71 -21.99 -10.17
N SER A 232 -8.23 -21.48 -9.06
CA SER A 232 -8.97 -20.20 -9.04
C SER A 232 -8.06 -19.02 -9.40
N GLN A 233 -6.84 -19.00 -8.89
CA GLN A 233 -5.84 -17.99 -9.23
C GLN A 233 -5.39 -18.12 -10.68
N LEU A 234 -5.13 -19.34 -11.15
CA LEU A 234 -4.78 -19.61 -12.55
C LEU A 234 -5.86 -19.10 -13.52
N ALA A 235 -7.13 -19.33 -13.20
CA ALA A 235 -8.24 -18.85 -14.02
C ALA A 235 -8.34 -17.32 -14.04
N ALA A 236 -8.11 -16.66 -12.89
CA ALA A 236 -8.08 -15.21 -12.78
C ALA A 236 -6.93 -14.60 -13.59
N ASP A 237 -5.73 -15.15 -13.48
CA ASP A 237 -4.53 -14.70 -14.20
C ASP A 237 -4.68 -14.92 -15.71
N PHE A 238 -5.23 -16.05 -16.13
CA PHE A 238 -5.51 -16.31 -17.54
C PHE A 238 -6.57 -15.37 -18.10
N THR A 239 -7.62 -15.07 -17.34
CA THR A 239 -8.64 -14.07 -17.71
C THR A 239 -8.01 -12.68 -17.89
N TRP A 240 -7.12 -12.29 -16.99
CA TRP A 240 -6.38 -11.03 -17.07
C TRP A 240 -5.46 -11.00 -18.30
N TYR A 241 -4.78 -12.11 -18.61
CA TYR A 241 -3.97 -12.28 -19.81
C TYR A 241 -4.81 -12.08 -21.09
N LEU A 242 -5.95 -12.75 -21.19
CA LEU A 242 -6.87 -12.62 -22.33
C LEU A 242 -7.39 -11.19 -22.50
N ARG A 243 -7.75 -10.53 -21.39
CA ARG A 243 -8.17 -9.11 -21.42
C ARG A 243 -7.08 -8.23 -22.02
N ASN A 244 -5.83 -8.41 -21.59
CA ASN A 244 -4.72 -7.60 -22.11
C ASN A 244 -4.46 -7.86 -23.59
N LEU A 245 -4.55 -9.10 -24.05
CA LEU A 245 -4.47 -9.42 -25.49
C LEU A 245 -5.57 -8.73 -26.29
N LEU A 246 -6.80 -8.69 -25.77
CA LEU A 246 -7.90 -7.99 -26.45
C LEU A 246 -7.65 -6.47 -26.50
N LEU A 247 -7.10 -5.88 -25.45
CA LEU A 247 -6.73 -4.46 -25.42
C LEU A 247 -5.64 -4.15 -26.44
N VAL A 248 -4.58 -4.96 -26.52
CA VAL A 248 -3.51 -4.80 -27.51
C VAL A 248 -4.06 -4.93 -28.93
N LYS A 249 -4.95 -5.91 -29.17
CA LYS A 249 -5.57 -6.10 -30.50
C LYS A 249 -6.51 -4.96 -30.90
N SER A 250 -7.14 -4.29 -29.92
CA SER A 250 -8.10 -3.20 -30.16
C SER A 250 -7.48 -1.82 -30.21
N SER A 251 -6.22 -1.66 -29.84
CA SER A 251 -5.50 -0.38 -29.89
C SER A 251 -4.45 -0.44 -31.01
N ASP A 252 -4.66 0.33 -32.06
CA ASP A 252 -3.68 0.51 -33.15
C ASP A 252 -2.44 1.32 -32.71
N ASP A 253 -2.37 1.76 -31.45
CA ASP A 253 -1.38 2.72 -30.91
C ASP A 253 -0.42 2.13 -29.86
N MET A 254 -0.35 0.82 -29.71
CA MET A 254 0.61 0.20 -28.76
C MET A 254 1.64 -0.65 -29.50
N GLU A 255 2.55 0.00 -30.22
CA GLU A 255 3.89 -0.52 -30.53
C GLU A 255 4.87 -0.26 -29.37
#